data_46278c11279e4e6fc93225ad7630ec96
#
_entry.id   46278c11279e4e6fc93225ad7630ec96
#
_cell.length_a   1.000
_cell.length_b   1.000
_cell.length_c   1.000
_cell.angle_alpha   90.00
_cell.angle_beta   90.00
_cell.angle_gamma   90.00
#
_symmetry.space_group_name_H-M   'P 1'
#
loop_
_entity.id
_entity.type
_entity.pdbx_description
1 polymer ?
#
loop_
_entity_poly.entity_id
_entity_poly.type
_entity_poly.pdbx_seq_one_letter_code
_entity_poly.pdbx_strand_id
1 'polypeptide(L)'
;MPKIKSKSKTSKKSKKKGSKETSTLSLKEQLAQKRKAALARKELISLLTTATSCGVFVGIVLFFVGGIKAALPAVLGIIIMSLSYKYPRQALYAFIIYVPVGGTITYYLGSSPILQLAKDAFYVPALIGLWQTCRKQGLPLIIPQGIKIPLYIVLGCSILTLIFVNGGQQFNPPSVGLLEKAEKEIPLGMGILGLKVFLGYVPLLGCAYYLIRDKRDFLFLSRLQIVLILVCCVLGFIQYLLLLTGICKGTRGLEGNALFVTSLEARCYFGGALLYSPEEGVIRLPGTFVAPWQWAWFLISSTFFTFATGFADPSPLWRVLGLGSLVAVFINAVISGQRIALALVPICFGILLLLTGQIGNLKRFIPIGIGLALILGIAMVTNPAVVQERTESFTSRWDASPPQDFIVQQFEENWKNVDGPLGSGLGRATNSARAMGKTKLVETYYPKVLFEVGIVGVLAFLSLVTTLTIIGFKTYRSIKNRNFRSYGAALWVFILFISYNTYYYPLDVDPVAVYYWFFAGVLFKLPELEKQDKEDANPDQKNQKKRLKTI
;
A
#
# COMPACT_ATOMS: atom_id res chain seq x y z
N MET A 1 -40.61 -59.02 51.92
CA MET A 1 -41.34 -59.80 50.89
C MET A 1 -42.44 -58.89 50.32
N PRO A 2 -42.73 -58.90 49.00
CA PRO A 2 -42.23 -59.72 47.94
C PRO A 2 -41.63 -58.92 46.76
N LYS A 3 -40.93 -59.67 45.92
CA LYS A 3 -40.34 -59.35 44.59
C LYS A 3 -41.38 -58.93 43.56
N ILE A 4 -41.04 -57.99 42.66
CA ILE A 4 -41.57 -58.00 41.31
C ILE A 4 -40.45 -57.59 40.32
N LYS A 5 -40.42 -58.32 39.24
CA LYS A 5 -39.39 -58.47 38.24
C LYS A 5 -39.26 -57.28 37.27
N SER A 6 -38.02 -57.13 36.82
CA SER A 6 -37.58 -56.33 35.66
C SER A 6 -38.31 -56.64 34.35
N LYS A 7 -38.43 -55.61 33.51
CA LYS A 7 -38.46 -55.77 32.02
C LYS A 7 -37.56 -54.72 31.40
N SER A 8 -36.46 -55.18 30.87
CA SER A 8 -35.58 -54.42 29.98
C SER A 8 -36.31 -53.99 28.74
N LYS A 9 -36.26 -52.73 28.38
CA LYS A 9 -36.58 -52.24 27.04
C LYS A 9 -35.29 -51.66 26.44
N THR A 10 -34.70 -52.39 25.53
CA THR A 10 -33.69 -52.01 24.60
C THR A 10 -34.14 -50.79 23.76
N SER A 11 -33.57 -49.62 24.02
CA SER A 11 -33.73 -48.43 23.21
C SER A 11 -32.74 -48.49 22.05
N LYS A 12 -33.23 -48.74 20.84
CA LYS A 12 -32.49 -48.62 19.59
C LYS A 12 -32.00 -47.19 19.43
N LYS A 13 -30.67 -46.98 19.48
CA LYS A 13 -29.99 -45.79 19.05
C LYS A 13 -30.21 -45.58 17.55
N SER A 14 -31.16 -44.76 17.19
CA SER A 14 -31.31 -44.20 15.83
C SER A 14 -30.08 -43.33 15.54
N LYS A 15 -29.14 -43.79 14.73
CA LYS A 15 -28.11 -42.99 14.09
C LYS A 15 -28.79 -42.02 13.13
N LYS A 16 -29.02 -40.80 13.55
CA LYS A 16 -29.28 -39.65 12.67
C LYS A 16 -28.02 -39.44 11.80
N LYS A 17 -27.98 -40.04 10.61
CA LYS A 17 -27.13 -39.62 9.51
C LYS A 17 -27.52 -38.18 9.18
N GLY A 18 -26.68 -37.23 9.55
CA GLY A 18 -26.74 -35.88 9.03
C GLY A 18 -26.51 -35.94 7.52
N SER A 19 -27.57 -35.99 6.74
CA SER A 19 -27.51 -35.72 5.31
C SER A 19 -27.08 -34.26 5.15
N LYS A 20 -25.83 -34.05 4.68
CA LYS A 20 -25.47 -32.81 4.00
C LYS A 20 -26.44 -32.68 2.82
N GLU A 21 -27.42 -31.81 2.91
CA GLU A 21 -28.14 -31.29 1.75
C GLU A 21 -27.13 -30.51 0.89
N THR A 22 -26.42 -31.23 0.05
CA THR A 22 -25.88 -30.69 -1.19
C THR A 22 -27.10 -30.40 -2.05
N SER A 23 -27.50 -29.13 -2.13
CA SER A 23 -28.49 -28.67 -3.09
C SER A 23 -27.97 -29.02 -4.49
N THR A 24 -28.44 -30.13 -5.02
CA THR A 24 -28.16 -30.56 -6.39
C THR A 24 -28.86 -29.57 -7.31
N LEU A 25 -28.07 -28.66 -7.89
CA LEU A 25 -28.54 -27.76 -8.94
C LEU A 25 -29.28 -28.56 -9.99
N SER A 26 -30.40 -28.06 -10.47
CA SER A 26 -31.18 -28.71 -11.52
C SER A 26 -30.30 -28.92 -12.76
N LEU A 27 -30.58 -29.97 -13.55
CA LEU A 27 -29.81 -30.27 -14.75
C LEU A 27 -29.71 -29.06 -15.71
N LYS A 28 -30.78 -28.26 -15.81
CA LYS A 28 -30.82 -27.02 -16.58
C LYS A 28 -29.84 -25.96 -16.05
N GLU A 29 -29.73 -25.82 -14.74
CA GLU A 29 -28.79 -24.87 -14.10
C GLU A 29 -27.35 -25.32 -14.28
N GLN A 30 -27.08 -26.63 -14.16
CA GLN A 30 -25.74 -27.18 -14.42
C GLN A 30 -25.32 -26.98 -15.90
N LEU A 31 -26.22 -27.20 -16.86
CA LEU A 31 -25.97 -26.94 -18.27
C LEU A 31 -25.78 -25.45 -18.56
N ALA A 32 -26.58 -24.58 -17.93
CA ALA A 32 -26.42 -23.12 -18.06
C ALA A 32 -25.08 -22.64 -17.48
N GLN A 33 -24.64 -23.19 -16.34
CA GLN A 33 -23.32 -22.89 -15.76
C GLN A 33 -22.17 -23.39 -16.65
N LYS A 34 -22.26 -24.62 -17.20
CA LYS A 34 -21.27 -25.15 -18.14
C LYS A 34 -21.17 -24.28 -19.41
N ARG A 35 -22.31 -23.86 -19.99
CA ARG A 35 -22.32 -22.95 -21.15
C ARG A 35 -21.69 -21.59 -20.82
N LYS A 36 -22.02 -20.98 -19.68
CA LYS A 36 -21.39 -19.73 -19.24
C LYS A 36 -19.88 -19.88 -19.04
N ALA A 37 -19.44 -20.97 -18.40
CA ALA A 37 -18.02 -21.25 -18.23
C ALA A 37 -17.29 -21.47 -19.57
N ALA A 38 -17.90 -22.17 -20.53
CA ALA A 38 -17.34 -22.38 -21.85
C ALA A 38 -17.23 -21.07 -22.65
N LEU A 39 -18.23 -20.21 -22.59
CA LEU A 39 -18.20 -18.87 -23.21
C LEU A 39 -17.12 -17.99 -22.57
N ALA A 40 -17.04 -17.94 -21.25
CA ALA A 40 -16.01 -17.18 -20.53
C ALA A 40 -14.59 -17.67 -20.87
N ARG A 41 -14.40 -19.00 -21.00
CA ARG A 41 -13.12 -19.58 -21.45
C ARG A 41 -12.78 -19.18 -22.89
N LYS A 42 -13.76 -19.21 -23.80
CA LYS A 42 -13.57 -18.78 -25.19
C LYS A 42 -13.19 -17.31 -25.29
N GLU A 43 -13.88 -16.45 -24.52
CA GLU A 43 -13.56 -15.02 -24.43
C GLU A 43 -12.15 -14.77 -23.88
N LEU A 44 -11.75 -15.52 -22.83
CA LEU A 44 -10.41 -15.42 -22.26
C LEU A 44 -9.33 -15.83 -23.26
N ILE A 45 -9.52 -16.95 -23.96
CA ILE A 45 -8.58 -17.42 -24.99
C ILE A 45 -8.48 -16.40 -26.11
N SER A 46 -9.60 -15.89 -26.62
CA SER A 46 -9.61 -14.85 -27.66
C SER A 46 -8.86 -13.59 -27.23
N LEU A 47 -9.12 -13.12 -25.99
CA LEU A 47 -8.42 -11.97 -25.43
C LEU A 47 -6.92 -12.21 -25.31
N LEU A 48 -6.51 -13.37 -24.78
CA LEU A 48 -5.09 -13.72 -24.65
C LEU A 48 -4.40 -13.80 -26.01
N THR A 49 -5.05 -14.45 -27.00
CA THR A 49 -4.49 -14.55 -28.36
C THR A 49 -4.30 -13.17 -28.97
N THR A 50 -5.33 -12.29 -28.89
CA THR A 50 -5.25 -10.93 -29.43
C THR A 50 -4.18 -10.09 -28.71
N ALA A 51 -4.17 -10.13 -27.35
CA ALA A 51 -3.19 -9.40 -26.54
C ALA A 51 -1.76 -9.89 -26.82
N THR A 52 -1.56 -11.20 -26.95
CA THR A 52 -0.24 -11.79 -27.27
C THR A 52 0.19 -11.39 -28.68
N SER A 53 -0.69 -11.46 -29.68
CA SER A 53 -0.36 -11.04 -31.05
C SER A 53 0.01 -9.55 -31.13
N CYS A 54 -0.77 -8.67 -30.49
CA CYS A 54 -0.44 -7.24 -30.40
C CYS A 54 0.87 -7.03 -29.63
N GLY A 55 1.06 -7.74 -28.52
CA GLY A 55 2.27 -7.67 -27.72
C GLY A 55 3.51 -8.09 -28.50
N VAL A 56 3.45 -9.19 -29.22
CA VAL A 56 4.54 -9.69 -30.07
C VAL A 56 4.86 -8.68 -31.17
N PHE A 57 3.84 -8.12 -31.83
CA PHE A 57 4.04 -7.09 -32.85
C PHE A 57 4.79 -5.87 -32.30
N VAL A 58 4.34 -5.31 -31.18
CA VAL A 58 5.02 -4.18 -30.53
C VAL A 58 6.39 -4.60 -30.00
N GLY A 59 6.51 -5.82 -29.48
CA GLY A 59 7.78 -6.37 -29.02
C GLY A 59 8.83 -6.47 -30.13
N ILE A 60 8.43 -6.88 -31.33
CA ILE A 60 9.33 -6.93 -32.51
C ILE A 60 9.82 -5.51 -32.85
N VAL A 61 8.91 -4.52 -32.89
CA VAL A 61 9.28 -3.11 -33.17
C VAL A 61 10.30 -2.61 -32.11
N LEU A 62 10.02 -2.84 -30.84
CA LEU A 62 10.90 -2.41 -29.74
C LEU A 62 12.19 -3.21 -29.64
N PHE A 63 12.24 -4.44 -30.17
CA PHE A 63 13.47 -5.22 -30.27
C PHE A 63 14.51 -4.54 -31.17
N PHE A 64 14.10 -3.93 -32.28
CA PHE A 64 15.00 -3.16 -33.15
C PHE A 64 15.51 -1.87 -32.51
N VAL A 65 14.79 -1.30 -31.52
CA VAL A 65 15.17 -0.04 -30.86
C VAL A 65 16.01 -0.30 -29.60
N GLY A 66 15.63 -1.29 -28.77
CA GLY A 66 16.22 -1.50 -27.44
C GLY A 66 16.53 -2.97 -27.10
N GLY A 67 16.53 -3.85 -28.11
CA GLY A 67 16.81 -5.28 -27.94
C GLY A 67 15.79 -6.01 -27.09
N ILE A 68 16.17 -7.21 -26.61
CA ILE A 68 15.30 -8.09 -25.81
C ILE A 68 14.84 -7.43 -24.48
N LYS A 69 15.66 -6.52 -23.94
CA LYS A 69 15.37 -5.79 -22.69
C LYS A 69 14.18 -4.83 -22.82
N ALA A 70 13.89 -4.35 -24.03
CA ALA A 70 12.72 -3.53 -24.32
C ALA A 70 11.52 -4.38 -24.80
N ALA A 71 11.80 -5.40 -25.62
CA ALA A 71 10.77 -6.24 -26.23
C ALA A 71 9.98 -7.05 -25.20
N LEU A 72 10.65 -7.78 -24.30
CA LEU A 72 10.00 -8.68 -23.36
C LEU A 72 9.05 -7.95 -22.37
N PRO A 73 9.46 -6.84 -21.73
CA PRO A 73 8.54 -6.06 -20.88
C PRO A 73 7.34 -5.49 -21.65
N ALA A 74 7.51 -5.12 -22.93
CA ALA A 74 6.41 -4.62 -23.74
C ALA A 74 5.36 -5.70 -24.04
N VAL A 75 5.79 -6.92 -24.41
CA VAL A 75 4.88 -8.05 -24.64
C VAL A 75 4.10 -8.36 -23.35
N LEU A 76 4.81 -8.53 -22.23
CA LEU A 76 4.19 -8.82 -20.94
C LEU A 76 3.27 -7.69 -20.48
N GLY A 77 3.71 -6.45 -20.66
CA GLY A 77 2.93 -5.25 -20.31
C GLY A 77 1.60 -5.19 -21.04
N ILE A 78 1.58 -5.44 -22.36
CA ILE A 78 0.34 -5.43 -23.16
C ILE A 78 -0.61 -6.54 -22.72
N ILE A 79 -0.11 -7.73 -22.45
CA ILE A 79 -0.92 -8.84 -21.94
C ILE A 79 -1.53 -8.48 -20.57
N ILE A 80 -0.70 -7.98 -19.65
CA ILE A 80 -1.14 -7.58 -18.30
C ILE A 80 -2.18 -6.45 -18.40
N MET A 81 -1.94 -5.42 -19.20
CA MET A 81 -2.87 -4.30 -19.38
C MET A 81 -4.21 -4.76 -19.95
N SER A 82 -4.21 -5.66 -20.94
CA SER A 82 -5.42 -6.19 -21.55
C SER A 82 -6.24 -7.03 -20.56
N LEU A 83 -5.58 -7.88 -19.78
CA LEU A 83 -6.21 -8.65 -18.72
C LEU A 83 -6.75 -7.74 -17.61
N SER A 84 -5.99 -6.73 -17.23
CA SER A 84 -6.36 -5.80 -16.16
C SER A 84 -7.59 -4.97 -16.54
N TYR A 85 -7.70 -4.56 -17.79
CA TYR A 85 -8.88 -3.87 -18.29
C TYR A 85 -10.14 -4.74 -18.29
N LYS A 86 -10.02 -5.99 -18.75
CA LYS A 86 -11.14 -6.95 -18.83
C LYS A 86 -11.56 -7.48 -17.46
N TYR A 87 -10.59 -7.67 -16.55
CA TYR A 87 -10.78 -8.25 -15.22
C TYR A 87 -10.30 -7.32 -14.10
N PRO A 88 -10.92 -6.11 -13.95
CA PRO A 88 -10.40 -5.07 -13.06
C PRO A 88 -10.29 -5.51 -11.60
N ARG A 89 -11.19 -6.40 -11.14
CA ARG A 89 -11.15 -6.91 -9.76
C ARG A 89 -9.90 -7.76 -9.49
N GLN A 90 -9.60 -8.72 -10.37
CA GLN A 90 -8.42 -9.57 -10.25
C GLN A 90 -7.13 -8.75 -10.38
N ALA A 91 -7.14 -7.79 -11.28
CA ALA A 91 -6.02 -6.86 -11.47
C ALA A 91 -5.75 -6.00 -10.22
N LEU A 92 -6.79 -5.53 -9.54
CA LEU A 92 -6.61 -4.78 -8.28
C LEU A 92 -6.04 -5.66 -7.15
N TYR A 93 -6.45 -6.94 -7.05
CA TYR A 93 -5.79 -7.86 -6.12
C TYR A 93 -4.33 -8.11 -6.51
N ALA A 94 -4.06 -8.34 -7.80
CA ALA A 94 -2.69 -8.51 -8.31
C ALA A 94 -1.83 -7.26 -8.04
N PHE A 95 -2.40 -6.07 -8.21
CA PHE A 95 -1.76 -4.80 -7.85
C PHE A 95 -1.36 -4.73 -6.38
N ILE A 96 -2.29 -5.06 -5.46
CA ILE A 96 -2.03 -5.07 -4.02
C ILE A 96 -0.96 -6.10 -3.63
N ILE A 97 -0.93 -7.27 -4.30
CA ILE A 97 0.11 -8.29 -4.09
C ILE A 97 1.45 -7.81 -4.66
N TYR A 98 1.45 -7.14 -5.82
CA TYR A 98 2.66 -6.67 -6.48
C TYR A 98 3.39 -5.58 -5.67
N VAL A 99 2.64 -4.66 -5.05
CA VAL A 99 3.22 -3.50 -4.33
C VAL A 99 4.33 -3.90 -3.34
N PRO A 100 4.14 -4.84 -2.41
CA PRO A 100 5.20 -5.18 -1.44
C PRO A 100 6.34 -6.03 -2.00
N VAL A 101 6.20 -6.62 -3.20
CA VAL A 101 7.25 -7.45 -3.82
C VAL A 101 7.88 -6.81 -5.05
N GLY A 102 7.38 -5.63 -5.44
CA GLY A 102 7.79 -4.92 -6.65
C GLY A 102 9.28 -4.58 -6.70
N GLY A 103 9.91 -4.32 -5.56
CA GLY A 103 11.35 -4.07 -5.48
C GLY A 103 12.17 -5.27 -5.91
N THR A 104 11.83 -6.45 -5.43
CA THR A 104 12.50 -7.69 -5.82
C THR A 104 12.40 -7.91 -7.34
N ILE A 105 11.20 -7.76 -7.91
CA ILE A 105 10.97 -7.91 -9.35
C ILE A 105 11.77 -6.89 -10.15
N THR A 106 11.76 -5.62 -9.73
CA THR A 106 12.47 -4.53 -10.42
C THR A 106 13.98 -4.79 -10.48
N TYR A 107 14.59 -5.23 -9.38
CA TYR A 107 16.04 -5.48 -9.34
C TYR A 107 16.44 -6.75 -10.09
N TYR A 108 15.59 -7.79 -10.13
CA TYR A 108 15.85 -8.97 -10.95
C TYR A 108 15.80 -8.67 -12.45
N LEU A 109 14.96 -7.74 -12.87
CA LEU A 109 14.82 -7.33 -14.28
C LEU A 109 15.79 -6.22 -14.71
N GLY A 110 16.72 -5.79 -13.85
CA GLY A 110 17.78 -4.85 -14.18
C GLY A 110 17.59 -3.40 -13.71
N SER A 111 16.71 -3.16 -12.75
CA SER A 111 16.50 -1.84 -12.08
C SER A 111 16.21 -0.65 -13.01
N SER A 112 15.53 -0.91 -14.14
CA SER A 112 15.11 0.17 -15.04
C SER A 112 14.02 1.03 -14.40
N PRO A 113 14.04 2.38 -14.55
CA PRO A 113 12.97 3.27 -14.10
C PRO A 113 11.58 2.88 -14.64
N ILE A 114 11.50 2.32 -15.85
CA ILE A 114 10.25 1.83 -16.46
C ILE A 114 9.64 0.69 -15.63
N LEU A 115 10.46 -0.16 -15.02
CA LEU A 115 9.98 -1.26 -14.19
C LEU A 115 9.34 -0.78 -12.89
N GLN A 116 9.70 0.41 -12.41
CA GLN A 116 9.03 1.02 -11.26
C GLN A 116 7.58 1.42 -11.59
N LEU A 117 7.27 1.62 -12.88
CA LEU A 117 5.92 1.88 -13.38
C LEU A 117 5.14 0.60 -13.72
N ALA A 118 5.76 -0.60 -13.62
CA ALA A 118 5.11 -1.87 -13.98
C ALA A 118 3.82 -2.13 -13.19
N LYS A 119 3.74 -1.67 -11.95
CA LYS A 119 2.51 -1.73 -11.14
C LYS A 119 1.33 -0.99 -11.77
N ASP A 120 1.60 0.08 -12.53
CA ASP A 120 0.57 0.88 -13.18
C ASP A 120 -0.10 0.12 -14.33
N ALA A 121 0.56 -0.91 -14.89
CA ALA A 121 -0.04 -1.83 -15.87
C ALA A 121 -1.18 -2.68 -15.28
N PHE A 122 -1.18 -2.92 -13.97
CA PHE A 122 -2.33 -3.53 -13.28
C PHE A 122 -3.40 -2.50 -12.93
N TYR A 123 -2.98 -1.34 -12.40
CA TYR A 123 -3.87 -0.36 -11.81
C TYR A 123 -4.62 0.48 -12.85
N VAL A 124 -3.91 1.12 -13.79
CA VAL A 124 -4.51 2.08 -14.73
C VAL A 124 -5.57 1.46 -15.64
N PRO A 125 -5.32 0.30 -16.30
CA PRO A 125 -6.35 -0.33 -17.10
C PRO A 125 -7.53 -0.85 -16.26
N ALA A 126 -7.27 -1.35 -15.04
CA ALA A 126 -8.33 -1.76 -14.12
C ALA A 126 -9.22 -0.58 -13.71
N LEU A 127 -8.64 0.60 -13.46
CA LEU A 127 -9.36 1.84 -13.18
C LEU A 127 -10.27 2.23 -14.36
N ILE A 128 -9.75 2.17 -15.60
CA ILE A 128 -10.53 2.48 -16.81
C ILE A 128 -11.70 1.51 -16.98
N GLY A 129 -11.46 0.19 -16.81
CA GLY A 129 -12.50 -0.83 -16.88
C GLY A 129 -13.58 -0.65 -15.80
N LEU A 130 -13.18 -0.30 -14.59
CA LEU A 130 -14.09 -0.01 -13.50
C LEU A 130 -14.88 1.28 -13.73
N TRP A 131 -14.22 2.35 -14.20
CA TRP A 131 -14.87 3.61 -14.53
C TRP A 131 -15.97 3.44 -15.59
N GLN A 132 -15.69 2.67 -16.65
CA GLN A 132 -16.70 2.36 -17.67
C GLN A 132 -17.88 1.59 -17.09
N THR A 133 -17.61 0.64 -16.18
CA THR A 133 -18.66 -0.13 -15.49
C THR A 133 -19.52 0.78 -14.62
N CYS A 134 -18.90 1.64 -13.82
CA CYS A 134 -19.60 2.63 -12.98
C CYS A 134 -20.43 3.59 -13.84
N ARG A 135 -19.88 4.09 -14.95
CA ARG A 135 -20.60 4.99 -15.87
C ARG A 135 -21.85 4.33 -16.48
N LYS A 136 -21.75 3.07 -16.91
CA LYS A 136 -22.87 2.30 -17.45
C LYS A 136 -23.98 2.07 -16.41
N GLN A 137 -23.62 1.99 -15.13
CA GLN A 137 -24.54 1.75 -14.01
C GLN A 137 -24.99 3.04 -13.30
N GLY A 138 -24.55 4.21 -13.74
CA GLY A 138 -24.84 5.49 -13.08
C GLY A 138 -24.24 5.62 -11.68
N LEU A 139 -23.18 4.85 -11.37
CA LEU A 139 -22.53 4.85 -10.06
C LEU A 139 -21.36 5.84 -10.04
N PRO A 140 -21.15 6.59 -8.94
CA PRO A 140 -20.00 7.49 -8.81
C PRO A 140 -18.73 6.69 -8.55
N LEU A 141 -17.63 7.02 -9.25
CA LEU A 141 -16.32 6.43 -8.95
C LEU A 141 -15.74 6.99 -7.65
N ILE A 142 -15.94 8.27 -7.38
CA ILE A 142 -15.49 8.93 -6.15
C ILE A 142 -16.59 8.86 -5.10
N ILE A 143 -16.29 8.22 -4.00
CA ILE A 143 -17.15 8.04 -2.83
C ILE A 143 -16.29 8.48 -1.63
N PRO A 144 -16.73 9.31 -0.75
CA PRO A 144 -18.00 10.03 -0.56
C PRO A 144 -18.09 11.36 -1.31
N GLN A 145 -19.30 11.89 -1.40
CA GLN A 145 -19.54 13.14 -2.15
C GLN A 145 -18.82 14.36 -1.55
N GLY A 146 -18.66 14.42 -0.22
CA GLY A 146 -17.99 15.53 0.46
C GLY A 146 -16.53 15.75 0.05
N ILE A 147 -15.85 14.73 -0.49
CA ILE A 147 -14.46 14.84 -0.94
C ILE A 147 -14.35 15.48 -2.33
N LYS A 148 -15.42 15.49 -3.13
CA LYS A 148 -15.36 15.93 -4.54
C LYS A 148 -14.89 17.37 -4.70
N ILE A 149 -15.43 18.29 -3.91
CA ILE A 149 -15.08 19.71 -4.02
C ILE A 149 -13.61 19.95 -3.68
N PRO A 150 -13.08 19.53 -2.52
CA PRO A 150 -11.65 19.67 -2.24
C PRO A 150 -10.76 18.99 -3.27
N LEU A 151 -11.15 17.81 -3.78
CA LEU A 151 -10.39 17.11 -4.81
C LEU A 151 -10.33 17.89 -6.14
N TYR A 152 -11.45 18.47 -6.57
CA TYR A 152 -11.46 19.28 -7.79
C TYR A 152 -10.65 20.57 -7.63
N ILE A 153 -10.60 21.16 -6.44
CA ILE A 153 -9.74 22.32 -6.14
C ILE A 153 -8.27 21.91 -6.26
N VAL A 154 -7.85 20.81 -5.62
CA VAL A 154 -6.46 20.33 -5.73
C VAL A 154 -6.10 20.01 -7.18
N LEU A 155 -6.98 19.31 -7.90
CA LEU A 155 -6.77 18.97 -9.30
C LEU A 155 -6.67 20.22 -10.16
N GLY A 156 -7.54 21.21 -9.94
CA GLY A 156 -7.49 22.50 -10.63
C GLY A 156 -6.16 23.24 -10.40
N CYS A 157 -5.72 23.37 -9.14
CA CYS A 157 -4.42 23.94 -8.81
C CYS A 157 -3.27 23.19 -9.51
N SER A 158 -3.30 21.86 -9.48
CA SER A 158 -2.27 21.05 -10.11
C SER A 158 -2.24 21.22 -11.65
N ILE A 159 -3.41 21.30 -12.28
CA ILE A 159 -3.51 21.55 -13.73
C ILE A 159 -3.01 22.95 -14.06
N LEU A 160 -3.34 23.97 -13.26
CA LEU A 160 -2.83 25.32 -13.45
C LEU A 160 -1.29 25.36 -13.32
N THR A 161 -0.72 24.70 -12.32
CA THR A 161 0.74 24.55 -12.22
C THR A 161 1.33 23.83 -13.43
N LEU A 162 0.71 22.73 -13.88
CA LEU A 162 1.18 21.98 -15.04
C LEU A 162 1.20 22.83 -16.32
N ILE A 163 0.15 23.60 -16.56
CA ILE A 163 0.01 24.39 -17.79
C ILE A 163 0.89 25.64 -17.72
N PHE A 164 0.77 26.43 -16.65
CA PHE A 164 1.41 27.75 -16.59
C PHE A 164 2.86 27.67 -16.14
N VAL A 165 3.21 26.81 -15.18
CA VAL A 165 4.59 26.70 -14.70
C VAL A 165 5.39 25.70 -15.54
N ASN A 166 5.00 24.43 -15.58
CA ASN A 166 5.72 23.42 -16.35
C ASN A 166 5.64 23.70 -17.87
N GLY A 167 4.48 24.12 -18.38
CA GLY A 167 4.30 24.52 -19.77
C GLY A 167 5.13 25.77 -20.11
N GLY A 168 5.11 26.78 -19.24
CA GLY A 168 5.96 27.97 -19.37
C GLY A 168 7.45 27.62 -19.46
N GLN A 169 7.95 26.75 -18.56
CA GLN A 169 9.33 26.27 -18.56
C GLN A 169 9.68 25.43 -19.82
N GLN A 170 8.71 24.69 -20.38
CA GLN A 170 8.91 23.90 -21.60
C GLN A 170 9.09 24.76 -22.84
N PHE A 171 8.27 25.84 -22.98
CA PHE A 171 8.24 26.67 -24.18
C PHE A 171 9.12 27.92 -24.07
N ASN A 172 9.39 28.40 -22.83
CA ASN A 172 10.29 29.50 -22.54
C ASN A 172 11.33 29.04 -21.51
N PRO A 173 12.31 28.22 -21.90
CA PRO A 173 13.31 27.75 -20.96
C PRO A 173 14.11 28.95 -20.41
N PRO A 174 14.43 28.96 -19.10
CA PRO A 174 15.25 30.00 -18.53
C PRO A 174 16.59 30.06 -19.28
N SER A 175 17.08 31.28 -19.54
CA SER A 175 18.35 31.51 -20.22
C SER A 175 19.48 30.91 -19.39
N VAL A 176 20.07 29.84 -19.87
CA VAL A 176 21.26 29.21 -19.28
C VAL A 176 22.47 30.08 -19.64
N GLY A 177 23.30 30.43 -18.64
CA GLY A 177 24.53 31.17 -18.89
C GLY A 177 25.41 30.45 -19.91
N LEU A 178 26.14 31.20 -20.72
CA LEU A 178 26.97 30.74 -21.85
C LEU A 178 27.97 29.60 -21.55
N LEU A 179 28.16 29.21 -20.30
CA LEU A 179 29.10 28.20 -19.82
C LEU A 179 28.47 26.88 -19.33
N GLU A 180 27.17 26.80 -19.15
CA GLU A 180 26.51 25.56 -18.76
C GLU A 180 25.92 24.85 -19.98
N LYS A 181 26.34 23.60 -20.22
CA LYS A 181 25.64 22.71 -21.17
C LYS A 181 24.23 22.52 -20.66
N ALA A 182 23.24 23.10 -21.38
CA ALA A 182 21.83 22.87 -21.13
C ALA A 182 21.56 21.38 -21.28
N GLU A 183 21.39 20.66 -20.19
CA GLU A 183 20.77 19.34 -20.24
C GLU A 183 19.36 19.50 -20.79
N LYS A 184 18.99 18.68 -21.78
CA LYS A 184 17.63 18.73 -22.37
C LYS A 184 16.64 18.30 -21.30
N GLU A 185 16.06 19.25 -20.59
CA GLU A 185 14.96 19.01 -19.67
C GLU A 185 13.65 18.87 -20.41
N ILE A 186 12.74 18.06 -19.86
CA ILE A 186 11.38 17.89 -20.34
C ILE A 186 10.40 18.29 -19.22
N PRO A 187 10.23 19.61 -18.95
CA PRO A 187 9.43 20.09 -17.83
C PRO A 187 7.97 19.61 -17.83
N LEU A 188 7.33 19.54 -19.01
CA LEU A 188 5.98 18.96 -19.13
C LEU A 188 5.95 17.47 -18.76
N GLY A 189 6.96 16.70 -19.19
CA GLY A 189 7.10 15.30 -18.82
C GLY A 189 7.26 15.12 -17.31
N MET A 190 8.12 15.96 -16.69
CA MET A 190 8.26 16.01 -15.23
C MET A 190 6.93 16.34 -14.54
N GLY A 191 6.19 17.32 -15.06
CA GLY A 191 4.91 17.74 -14.53
C GLY A 191 3.82 16.67 -14.61
N ILE A 192 3.72 15.94 -15.71
CA ILE A 192 2.78 14.81 -15.86
C ILE A 192 3.12 13.69 -14.88
N LEU A 193 4.41 13.37 -14.73
CA LEU A 193 4.85 12.35 -13.76
C LEU A 193 4.63 12.81 -12.32
N GLY A 194 4.90 14.10 -12.03
CA GLY A 194 4.61 14.72 -10.73
C GLY A 194 3.12 14.67 -10.39
N LEU A 195 2.24 15.02 -11.34
CA LEU A 195 0.79 14.92 -11.16
C LEU A 195 0.34 13.48 -10.88
N LYS A 196 0.92 12.51 -11.58
CA LYS A 196 0.66 11.09 -11.36
C LYS A 196 1.09 10.64 -9.96
N VAL A 197 2.24 11.08 -9.48
CA VAL A 197 2.71 10.76 -8.13
C VAL A 197 1.83 11.43 -7.08
N PHE A 198 1.46 12.70 -7.28
CA PHE A 198 0.69 13.48 -6.34
C PHE A 198 -0.77 13.03 -6.20
N LEU A 199 -1.49 12.82 -7.32
CA LEU A 199 -2.93 12.53 -7.33
C LEU A 199 -3.31 11.21 -8.00
N GLY A 200 -2.38 10.51 -8.63
CA GLY A 200 -2.69 9.34 -9.45
C GLY A 200 -3.28 8.16 -8.68
N TYR A 201 -3.09 8.09 -7.37
CA TYR A 201 -3.66 7.03 -6.53
C TYR A 201 -5.00 7.39 -5.87
N VAL A 202 -5.45 8.65 -5.96
CA VAL A 202 -6.76 9.05 -5.41
C VAL A 202 -7.92 8.16 -5.89
N PRO A 203 -8.01 7.75 -7.16
CA PRO A 203 -9.08 6.88 -7.63
C PRO A 203 -9.11 5.49 -6.99
N LEU A 204 -8.01 5.04 -6.33
CA LEU A 204 -7.99 3.79 -5.57
C LEU A 204 -9.06 3.75 -4.48
N LEU A 205 -9.45 4.91 -3.95
CA LEU A 205 -10.56 5.02 -3.01
C LEU A 205 -11.85 4.41 -3.57
N GLY A 206 -12.22 4.79 -4.79
CA GLY A 206 -13.38 4.21 -5.48
C GLY A 206 -13.15 2.76 -5.89
N CYS A 207 -11.93 2.42 -6.35
CA CYS A 207 -11.58 1.05 -6.72
C CYS A 207 -11.76 0.09 -5.54
N ALA A 208 -11.24 0.44 -4.36
CA ALA A 208 -11.36 -0.38 -3.15
C ALA A 208 -12.82 -0.55 -2.71
N TYR A 209 -13.61 0.52 -2.78
CA TYR A 209 -15.03 0.49 -2.45
C TYR A 209 -15.80 -0.54 -3.30
N TYR A 210 -15.55 -0.58 -4.62
CA TYR A 210 -16.22 -1.51 -5.52
C TYR A 210 -15.58 -2.91 -5.56
N LEU A 211 -14.31 -3.04 -5.18
CA LEU A 211 -13.61 -4.32 -5.06
C LEU A 211 -14.29 -5.21 -4.02
N ILE A 212 -14.66 -4.62 -2.86
CA ILE A 212 -15.24 -5.32 -1.72
C ILE A 212 -16.76 -5.36 -1.89
N ARG A 213 -17.32 -6.54 -2.10
CA ARG A 213 -18.76 -6.75 -2.30
C ARG A 213 -19.47 -7.15 -1.03
N ASP A 214 -18.83 -8.01 -0.25
CA ASP A 214 -19.39 -8.61 0.95
C ASP A 214 -18.34 -8.77 2.07
N LYS A 215 -18.76 -9.26 3.21
CA LYS A 215 -17.89 -9.53 4.37
C LYS A 215 -16.78 -10.54 4.04
N ARG A 216 -17.02 -11.49 3.15
CA ARG A 216 -16.03 -12.51 2.78
C ARG A 216 -14.89 -11.88 1.99
N ASP A 217 -15.21 -11.00 1.04
CA ASP A 217 -14.22 -10.22 0.29
C ASP A 217 -13.38 -9.33 1.21
N PHE A 218 -14.03 -8.67 2.17
CA PHE A 218 -13.35 -7.84 3.16
C PHE A 218 -12.38 -8.65 4.02
N LEU A 219 -12.85 -9.78 4.56
CA LEU A 219 -11.99 -10.66 5.36
C LEU A 219 -10.87 -11.28 4.53
N PHE A 220 -11.14 -11.64 3.27
CA PHE A 220 -10.10 -12.12 2.35
C PHE A 220 -9.01 -11.07 2.15
N LEU A 221 -9.38 -9.81 1.87
CA LEU A 221 -8.42 -8.72 1.71
C LEU A 221 -7.60 -8.49 2.97
N SER A 222 -8.24 -8.42 4.14
CA SER A 222 -7.55 -8.22 5.42
C SER A 222 -6.55 -9.33 5.71
N ARG A 223 -6.96 -10.58 5.47
CA ARG A 223 -6.11 -11.77 5.68
C ARG A 223 -4.99 -11.86 4.64
N LEU A 224 -5.26 -11.48 3.39
CA LEU A 224 -4.23 -11.36 2.36
C LEU A 224 -3.14 -10.38 2.78
N GLN A 225 -3.51 -9.22 3.35
CA GLN A 225 -2.52 -8.27 3.88
C GLN A 225 -1.65 -8.89 4.99
N ILE A 226 -2.23 -9.66 5.91
CA ILE A 226 -1.47 -10.34 6.95
C ILE A 226 -0.47 -11.34 6.35
N VAL A 227 -0.89 -12.12 5.35
CA VAL A 227 0.01 -13.06 4.65
C VAL A 227 1.15 -12.31 3.96
N LEU A 228 0.85 -11.24 3.25
CA LEU A 228 1.87 -10.42 2.58
C LEU A 228 2.86 -9.80 3.58
N ILE A 229 2.36 -9.24 4.69
CA ILE A 229 3.20 -8.67 5.74
C ILE A 229 4.11 -9.74 6.32
N LEU A 230 3.57 -10.91 6.67
CA LEU A 230 4.34 -11.99 7.27
C LEU A 230 5.42 -12.49 6.30
N VAL A 231 5.07 -12.74 5.03
CA VAL A 231 6.03 -13.17 4.00
C VAL A 231 7.14 -12.13 3.81
N CYS A 232 6.79 -10.84 3.67
CA CYS A 232 7.78 -9.79 3.52
C CYS A 232 8.68 -9.63 4.75
N CYS A 233 8.13 -9.75 5.96
CA CYS A 233 8.92 -9.71 7.20
C CYS A 233 9.87 -10.90 7.33
N VAL A 234 9.43 -12.11 6.93
CA VAL A 234 10.29 -13.30 6.91
C VAL A 234 11.42 -13.12 5.90
N LEU A 235 11.11 -12.64 4.69
CA LEU A 235 12.13 -12.35 3.68
C LEU A 235 13.11 -11.25 4.13
N GLY A 236 12.61 -10.20 4.78
CA GLY A 236 13.46 -9.15 5.36
C GLY A 236 14.39 -9.67 6.46
N PHE A 237 13.90 -10.58 7.31
CA PHE A 237 14.71 -11.24 8.31
C PHE A 237 15.77 -12.16 7.69
N ILE A 238 15.41 -12.95 6.68
CA ILE A 238 16.37 -13.78 5.91
C ILE A 238 17.43 -12.89 5.24
N GLN A 239 17.04 -11.76 4.65
CA GLN A 239 17.96 -10.79 4.07
C GLN A 239 19.00 -10.30 5.09
N TYR A 240 18.55 -10.00 6.32
CA TYR A 240 19.45 -9.60 7.41
C TYR A 240 20.45 -10.71 7.77
N LEU A 241 19.99 -11.98 7.88
CA LEU A 241 20.87 -13.11 8.15
C LEU A 241 21.91 -13.32 7.03
N LEU A 242 21.50 -13.19 5.77
CA LEU A 242 22.41 -13.33 4.62
C LEU A 242 23.48 -12.24 4.58
N LEU A 243 23.18 -11.07 5.13
CA LEU A 243 24.18 -10.00 5.30
C LEU A 243 25.15 -10.26 6.44
N LEU A 244 24.63 -10.74 7.59
CA LEU A 244 25.49 -11.09 8.74
C LEU A 244 26.46 -12.22 8.39
N THR A 245 26.02 -13.22 7.63
CA THR A 245 26.86 -14.34 7.20
C THR A 245 27.80 -14.01 6.05
N GLY A 246 27.72 -12.80 5.47
CA GLY A 246 28.56 -12.36 4.35
C GLY A 246 28.18 -12.95 2.98
N ILE A 247 27.09 -13.73 2.90
CA ILE A 247 26.57 -14.26 1.62
C ILE A 247 26.17 -13.11 0.69
N CYS A 248 25.55 -12.07 1.27
CA CYS A 248 25.27 -10.83 0.56
C CYS A 248 26.27 -9.76 1.02
N LYS A 249 26.99 -9.15 0.08
CA LYS A 249 28.04 -8.18 0.40
C LYS A 249 27.49 -6.80 0.80
N GLY A 250 26.36 -6.40 0.20
CA GLY A 250 25.88 -5.03 0.33
C GLY A 250 26.87 -4.01 -0.24
N THR A 251 27.03 -2.88 0.45
CA THR A 251 27.97 -1.80 0.10
C THR A 251 29.30 -1.88 0.88
N ARG A 252 29.64 -3.04 1.43
CA ARG A 252 30.93 -3.25 2.10
C ARG A 252 32.10 -2.94 1.18
N GLY A 253 33.08 -2.24 1.71
CA GLY A 253 34.30 -1.83 0.97
C GLY A 253 34.08 -0.64 0.03
N LEU A 254 32.92 0.02 0.07
CA LEU A 254 32.71 1.30 -0.58
C LEU A 254 32.86 2.43 0.45
N GLU A 255 33.38 3.58 0.01
CA GLU A 255 33.61 4.74 0.88
C GLU A 255 32.86 5.99 0.40
N GLY A 256 32.61 6.92 1.32
CA GLY A 256 32.01 8.21 1.05
C GLY A 256 30.63 8.12 0.38
N ASN A 257 30.44 8.89 -0.68
CA ASN A 257 29.14 8.94 -1.39
C ASN A 257 28.78 7.62 -2.08
N ALA A 258 29.73 6.75 -2.42
CA ALA A 258 29.48 5.47 -3.05
C ALA A 258 28.68 4.52 -2.16
N LEU A 259 28.82 4.64 -0.81
CA LEU A 259 28.02 3.90 0.18
C LEU A 259 26.51 4.09 0.00
N PHE A 260 26.09 5.27 -0.48
CA PHE A 260 24.69 5.67 -0.57
C PHE A 260 24.10 5.54 -1.98
N VAL A 261 24.95 5.18 -2.97
CA VAL A 261 24.49 4.95 -4.34
C VAL A 261 23.89 3.56 -4.45
N THR A 262 22.62 3.51 -4.87
CA THR A 262 21.94 2.25 -5.13
C THR A 262 22.56 1.54 -6.34
N SER A 263 23.20 0.40 -6.11
CA SER A 263 23.87 -0.40 -7.13
C SER A 263 23.21 -1.76 -7.31
N LEU A 264 23.19 -2.27 -8.54
CA LEU A 264 22.76 -3.65 -8.81
C LEU A 264 23.72 -4.68 -8.19
N GLU A 265 24.98 -4.32 -7.98
CA GLU A 265 25.99 -5.17 -7.36
C GLU A 265 25.75 -5.35 -5.85
N ALA A 266 25.19 -4.33 -5.20
CA ALA A 266 24.86 -4.37 -3.79
C ALA A 266 23.55 -5.13 -3.47
N ARG A 267 22.87 -5.70 -4.46
CA ARG A 267 21.64 -6.47 -4.25
C ARG A 267 21.91 -7.80 -3.55
N CYS A 268 20.89 -8.28 -2.84
CA CYS A 268 20.82 -9.65 -2.34
C CYS A 268 19.81 -10.48 -3.19
N TYR A 269 19.29 -11.57 -2.63
CA TYR A 269 18.27 -12.40 -3.30
C TYR A 269 16.89 -11.75 -3.33
N PHE A 270 16.63 -10.77 -2.45
CA PHE A 270 15.35 -10.07 -2.37
C PHE A 270 15.58 -8.57 -2.29
N GLY A 271 14.59 -7.82 -2.77
CA GLY A 271 14.56 -6.36 -2.68
C GLY A 271 15.59 -5.64 -3.53
N GLY A 272 15.75 -4.38 -3.21
CA GLY A 272 16.66 -3.47 -3.87
C GLY A 272 18.10 -3.52 -3.35
N ALA A 273 18.83 -2.44 -3.61
CA ALA A 273 20.19 -2.31 -3.12
C ALA A 273 20.23 -2.19 -1.60
N LEU A 274 21.16 -2.94 -1.02
CA LEU A 274 21.43 -2.95 0.40
C LEU A 274 22.50 -1.90 0.71
N LEU A 275 22.17 -1.00 1.62
CA LEU A 275 23.17 -0.12 2.22
C LEU A 275 23.65 -0.81 3.49
N TYR A 276 24.73 -1.53 3.38
CA TYR A 276 25.28 -2.33 4.48
C TYR A 276 26.82 -2.26 4.49
N SER A 277 27.34 -1.44 5.36
CA SER A 277 28.76 -1.34 5.71
C SER A 277 28.88 -1.24 7.23
N PRO A 278 29.11 -2.37 7.93
CA PRO A 278 29.25 -2.37 9.39
C PRO A 278 30.41 -1.51 9.85
N GLU A 279 31.50 -1.44 9.06
CA GLU A 279 32.71 -0.65 9.33
C GLU A 279 32.37 0.84 9.44
N GLU A 280 31.41 1.31 8.64
CA GLU A 280 30.93 2.69 8.60
C GLU A 280 29.64 2.89 9.42
N GLY A 281 29.20 1.90 10.20
CA GLY A 281 27.96 1.96 10.99
C GLY A 281 26.70 2.10 10.14
N VAL A 282 26.75 1.76 8.83
CA VAL A 282 25.61 1.91 7.92
C VAL A 282 24.89 0.59 7.73
N ILE A 283 23.67 0.49 8.22
CA ILE A 283 22.78 -0.63 7.91
C ILE A 283 21.39 -0.08 7.56
N ARG A 284 20.98 -0.25 6.29
CA ARG A 284 19.65 0.14 5.80
C ARG A 284 19.13 -0.92 4.83
N LEU A 285 18.20 -1.75 5.32
CA LEU A 285 17.64 -2.83 4.55
C LEU A 285 16.42 -2.37 3.75
N PRO A 286 16.33 -2.69 2.45
CA PRO A 286 15.16 -2.43 1.63
C PRO A 286 14.04 -3.47 1.84
N GLY A 287 14.28 -4.57 2.58
CA GLY A 287 13.35 -5.69 2.64
C GLY A 287 13.04 -6.23 1.26
N THR A 288 11.77 -6.24 0.87
CA THR A 288 11.31 -6.66 -0.47
C THR A 288 11.11 -5.50 -1.45
N PHE A 289 11.37 -4.26 -1.02
CA PHE A 289 11.17 -3.03 -1.79
C PHE A 289 12.41 -2.59 -2.54
N VAL A 290 12.25 -1.55 -3.37
CA VAL A 290 13.36 -0.93 -4.13
C VAL A 290 14.32 -0.21 -3.19
N ALA A 291 13.80 0.46 -2.16
CA ALA A 291 14.58 1.35 -1.31
C ALA A 291 14.25 1.15 0.18
N PRO A 292 15.22 1.41 1.08
CA PRO A 292 15.05 1.22 2.51
C PRO A 292 13.92 2.05 3.14
N TRP A 293 13.67 3.28 2.67
CA TRP A 293 12.58 4.12 3.18
C TRP A 293 11.19 3.58 2.80
N GLN A 294 11.05 2.88 1.66
CA GLN A 294 9.82 2.20 1.28
C GLN A 294 9.53 1.04 2.23
N TRP A 295 10.57 0.29 2.60
CA TRP A 295 10.47 -0.76 3.61
C TRP A 295 10.04 -0.21 4.97
N ALA A 296 10.65 0.89 5.42
CA ALA A 296 10.27 1.54 6.67
C ALA A 296 8.78 1.91 6.68
N TRP A 297 8.30 2.54 5.62
CA TRP A 297 6.89 2.91 5.49
C TRP A 297 5.95 1.71 5.36
N PHE A 298 6.41 0.61 4.76
CA PHE A 298 5.66 -0.64 4.78
C PHE A 298 5.49 -1.18 6.19
N LEU A 299 6.54 -1.20 7.00
CA LEU A 299 6.50 -1.64 8.39
C LEU A 299 5.56 -0.76 9.25
N ILE A 300 5.65 0.57 9.09
CA ILE A 300 4.76 1.52 9.77
C ILE A 300 3.30 1.26 9.39
N SER A 301 3.00 1.15 8.09
CA SER A 301 1.64 0.86 7.61
C SER A 301 1.14 -0.50 8.08
N SER A 302 2.03 -1.50 8.11
CA SER A 302 1.72 -2.86 8.55
C SER A 302 1.28 -2.93 10.02
N THR A 303 1.75 -2.00 10.86
CA THR A 303 1.32 -1.90 12.27
C THR A 303 -0.19 -1.72 12.36
N PHE A 304 -0.79 -0.88 11.52
CA PHE A 304 -2.23 -0.63 11.51
C PHE A 304 -3.03 -1.86 11.07
N PHE A 305 -2.58 -2.56 10.03
CA PHE A 305 -3.28 -3.72 9.48
C PHE A 305 -3.17 -4.96 10.37
N THR A 306 -1.99 -5.21 10.92
CA THR A 306 -1.77 -6.32 11.86
C THR A 306 -2.52 -6.11 13.16
N PHE A 307 -2.54 -4.88 13.67
CA PHE A 307 -3.35 -4.51 14.82
C PHE A 307 -4.84 -4.75 14.55
N ALA A 308 -5.36 -4.21 13.44
CA ALA A 308 -6.78 -4.35 13.11
C ALA A 308 -7.20 -5.82 13.07
N THR A 309 -6.44 -6.67 12.37
CA THR A 309 -6.75 -8.11 12.25
C THR A 309 -6.56 -8.84 13.58
N GLY A 310 -5.49 -8.54 14.31
CA GLY A 310 -5.20 -9.16 15.62
C GLY A 310 -6.31 -8.95 16.66
N PHE A 311 -7.06 -7.84 16.55
CA PHE A 311 -8.14 -7.53 17.50
C PHE A 311 -9.54 -7.78 16.98
N ALA A 312 -9.77 -7.69 15.67
CA ALA A 312 -11.11 -7.64 15.10
C ALA A 312 -11.47 -8.81 14.17
N ASP A 313 -10.53 -9.66 13.75
CA ASP A 313 -10.90 -10.82 12.92
C ASP A 313 -11.80 -11.78 13.71
N PRO A 314 -12.90 -12.27 13.11
CA PRO A 314 -13.79 -13.23 13.78
C PRO A 314 -13.11 -14.57 14.09
N SER A 315 -12.10 -14.97 13.31
CA SER A 315 -11.37 -16.24 13.50
C SER A 315 -10.20 -16.09 14.50
N PRO A 316 -10.12 -16.93 15.52
CA PRO A 316 -9.01 -16.90 16.47
C PRO A 316 -7.64 -17.14 15.82
N LEU A 317 -7.57 -18.03 14.81
CA LEU A 317 -6.35 -18.28 14.04
C LEU A 317 -5.79 -16.99 13.42
N TRP A 318 -6.65 -16.22 12.76
CA TRP A 318 -6.24 -14.98 12.10
C TRP A 318 -5.90 -13.86 13.09
N ARG A 319 -6.49 -13.88 14.29
CA ARG A 319 -6.05 -12.99 15.38
C ARG A 319 -4.62 -13.31 15.83
N VAL A 320 -4.31 -14.60 16.03
CA VAL A 320 -2.95 -15.04 16.40
C VAL A 320 -1.96 -14.70 15.28
N LEU A 321 -2.30 -14.98 14.03
CA LEU A 321 -1.45 -14.59 12.88
C LEU A 321 -1.26 -13.08 12.79
N GLY A 322 -2.30 -12.29 13.03
CA GLY A 322 -2.21 -10.83 13.06
C GLY A 322 -1.26 -10.31 14.15
N LEU A 323 -1.37 -10.86 15.38
CA LEU A 323 -0.48 -10.51 16.47
C LEU A 323 0.95 -11.00 16.22
N GLY A 324 1.13 -12.21 15.69
CA GLY A 324 2.45 -12.74 15.29
C GLY A 324 3.11 -11.90 14.20
N SER A 325 2.32 -11.45 13.20
CA SER A 325 2.81 -10.52 12.18
C SER A 325 3.19 -9.17 12.76
N LEU A 326 2.49 -8.68 13.78
CA LEU A 326 2.85 -7.46 14.49
C LEU A 326 4.23 -7.60 15.19
N VAL A 327 4.49 -8.74 15.84
CA VAL A 327 5.81 -9.04 16.41
C VAL A 327 6.89 -9.04 15.31
N ALA A 328 6.62 -9.68 14.17
CA ALA A 328 7.53 -9.70 13.03
C ALA A 328 7.81 -8.28 12.49
N VAL A 329 6.81 -7.40 12.46
CA VAL A 329 6.97 -5.98 12.10
C VAL A 329 7.89 -5.26 13.09
N PHE A 330 7.72 -5.46 14.41
CA PHE A 330 8.60 -4.87 15.41
C PHE A 330 10.05 -5.35 15.26
N ILE A 331 10.27 -6.65 15.07
CA ILE A 331 11.61 -7.20 14.84
C ILE A 331 12.25 -6.56 13.60
N ASN A 332 11.50 -6.50 12.50
CA ASN A 332 12.01 -5.89 11.27
C ASN A 332 12.23 -4.37 11.39
N ALA A 333 11.45 -3.65 12.20
CA ALA A 333 11.70 -2.24 12.47
C ALA A 333 13.07 -2.03 13.15
N VAL A 334 13.45 -2.94 14.08
CA VAL A 334 14.76 -2.90 14.74
C VAL A 334 15.89 -3.23 13.76
N ILE A 335 15.81 -4.37 13.05
CA ILE A 335 16.91 -4.85 12.20
C ILE A 335 17.06 -4.08 10.88
N SER A 336 16.02 -3.37 10.44
CA SER A 336 16.03 -2.65 9.18
C SER A 336 17.02 -1.49 9.12
N GLY A 337 17.49 -1.01 10.26
CA GLY A 337 18.31 0.19 10.36
C GLY A 337 17.59 1.49 9.99
N GLN A 338 16.27 1.44 9.82
CA GLN A 338 15.45 2.62 9.49
C GLN A 338 14.91 3.25 10.77
N ARG A 339 15.50 4.38 11.19
CA ARG A 339 15.12 5.10 12.43
C ARG A 339 13.65 5.49 12.46
N ILE A 340 13.09 5.89 11.31
CA ILE A 340 11.69 6.24 11.23
C ILE A 340 10.79 5.02 11.55
N ALA A 341 11.14 3.82 11.11
CA ALA A 341 10.40 2.61 11.45
C ALA A 341 10.56 2.26 12.93
N LEU A 342 11.80 2.35 13.44
CA LEU A 342 12.12 2.08 14.86
C LEU A 342 11.31 2.99 15.80
N ALA A 343 11.17 4.27 15.46
CA ALA A 343 10.40 5.22 16.26
C ALA A 343 8.89 5.10 16.03
N LEU A 344 8.44 5.10 14.77
CA LEU A 344 7.01 5.22 14.46
C LEU A 344 6.22 3.92 14.64
N VAL A 345 6.81 2.74 14.49
CA VAL A 345 6.10 1.48 14.73
C VAL A 345 5.56 1.39 16.17
N PRO A 346 6.35 1.59 17.23
CA PRO A 346 5.83 1.61 18.61
C PRO A 346 4.91 2.79 18.88
N ILE A 347 5.19 3.98 18.34
CA ILE A 347 4.32 5.16 18.50
C ILE A 347 2.94 4.91 17.88
N CYS A 348 2.87 4.42 16.64
CA CYS A 348 1.61 4.09 15.97
C CYS A 348 0.84 3.01 16.73
N PHE A 349 1.54 2.01 17.26
CA PHE A 349 0.94 0.98 18.09
C PHE A 349 0.33 1.57 19.37
N GLY A 350 1.04 2.46 20.07
CA GLY A 350 0.55 3.18 21.24
C GLY A 350 -0.69 4.03 20.93
N ILE A 351 -0.64 4.79 19.84
CA ILE A 351 -1.79 5.60 19.37
C ILE A 351 -3.00 4.72 19.05
N LEU A 352 -2.79 3.57 18.40
CA LEU A 352 -3.86 2.61 18.12
C LEU A 352 -4.49 2.07 19.40
N LEU A 353 -3.70 1.71 20.41
CA LEU A 353 -4.20 1.25 21.71
C LEU A 353 -5.09 2.30 22.36
N LEU A 354 -4.65 3.55 22.37
CA LEU A 354 -5.37 4.68 22.95
C LEU A 354 -6.68 4.95 22.19
N LEU A 355 -6.60 5.21 20.89
CA LEU A 355 -7.73 5.69 20.09
C LEU A 355 -8.77 4.59 19.79
N THR A 356 -8.39 3.32 19.79
CA THR A 356 -9.32 2.20 19.62
C THR A 356 -9.92 1.69 20.93
N GLY A 357 -9.49 2.24 22.08
CA GLY A 357 -9.95 1.82 23.41
C GLY A 357 -9.53 0.40 23.80
N GLN A 358 -8.43 -0.10 23.22
CA GLN A 358 -7.93 -1.45 23.50
C GLN A 358 -6.98 -1.52 24.70
N ILE A 359 -6.76 -0.40 25.40
CA ILE A 359 -5.92 -0.35 26.62
C ILE A 359 -6.42 -1.36 27.67
N GLY A 360 -7.75 -1.50 27.83
CA GLY A 360 -8.33 -2.50 28.74
C GLY A 360 -8.00 -3.96 28.39
N ASN A 361 -7.50 -4.22 27.18
CA ASN A 361 -7.09 -5.54 26.70
C ASN A 361 -5.57 -5.76 26.73
N LEU A 362 -4.82 -4.91 27.44
CA LEU A 362 -3.34 -4.98 27.56
C LEU A 362 -2.83 -6.37 27.95
N LYS A 363 -3.63 -7.17 28.68
CA LYS A 363 -3.30 -8.57 29.01
C LYS A 363 -2.97 -9.43 27.78
N ARG A 364 -3.52 -9.12 26.61
CA ARG A 364 -3.21 -9.81 25.34
C ARG A 364 -1.83 -9.47 24.79
N PHE A 365 -1.26 -8.34 25.21
CA PHE A 365 0.07 -7.88 24.78
C PHE A 365 1.19 -8.32 25.71
N ILE A 366 0.86 -8.79 26.91
CA ILE A 366 1.88 -9.29 27.85
C ILE A 366 2.78 -10.34 27.19
N PRO A 367 2.26 -11.38 26.48
CA PRO A 367 3.11 -12.33 25.78
C PRO A 367 3.99 -11.69 24.70
N ILE A 368 3.44 -10.69 23.99
CA ILE A 368 4.18 -9.95 22.94
C ILE A 368 5.29 -9.11 23.58
N GLY A 369 4.96 -8.37 24.63
CA GLY A 369 5.93 -7.56 25.38
C GLY A 369 7.04 -8.40 25.98
N ILE A 370 6.70 -9.54 26.60
CA ILE A 370 7.68 -10.50 27.12
C ILE A 370 8.53 -11.07 25.98
N GLY A 371 7.93 -11.47 24.85
CA GLY A 371 8.66 -11.98 23.68
C GLY A 371 9.65 -10.97 23.12
N LEU A 372 9.24 -9.71 22.96
CA LEU A 372 10.12 -8.63 22.52
C LEU A 372 11.22 -8.32 23.54
N ALA A 373 10.90 -8.28 24.83
CA ALA A 373 11.88 -8.07 25.89
C ALA A 373 12.91 -9.21 25.95
N LEU A 374 12.48 -10.46 25.75
CA LEU A 374 13.39 -11.60 25.65
C LEU A 374 14.30 -11.50 24.43
N ILE A 375 13.78 -11.15 23.26
CA ILE A 375 14.57 -10.98 22.03
C ILE A 375 15.60 -9.87 22.22
N LEU A 376 15.21 -8.72 22.77
CA LEU A 376 16.12 -7.62 23.08
C LEU A 376 17.15 -8.02 24.15
N GLY A 377 16.71 -8.72 25.19
CA GLY A 377 17.60 -9.24 26.23
C GLY A 377 18.64 -10.21 25.67
N ILE A 378 18.23 -11.16 24.82
CA ILE A 378 19.14 -12.08 24.14
C ILE A 378 20.11 -11.29 23.23
N ALA A 379 19.62 -10.31 22.46
CA ALA A 379 20.47 -9.48 21.61
C ALA A 379 21.49 -8.68 22.43
N MET A 380 21.10 -8.12 23.58
CA MET A 380 22.00 -7.42 24.50
C MET A 380 23.09 -8.33 25.08
N VAL A 381 22.77 -9.58 25.37
CA VAL A 381 23.73 -10.54 25.95
C VAL A 381 24.64 -11.12 24.88
N THR A 382 24.09 -11.46 23.70
CA THR A 382 24.86 -12.13 22.64
C THR A 382 25.68 -11.16 21.80
N ASN A 383 25.20 -9.93 21.59
CA ASN A 383 25.85 -8.92 20.74
C ASN A 383 25.71 -7.51 21.34
N PRO A 384 26.31 -7.25 22.52
CA PRO A 384 26.18 -5.95 23.21
C PRO A 384 26.71 -4.78 22.37
N ALA A 385 27.80 -5.00 21.62
CA ALA A 385 28.38 -3.98 20.75
C ALA A 385 27.40 -3.50 19.67
N VAL A 386 26.65 -4.41 19.03
CA VAL A 386 25.64 -4.07 18.02
C VAL A 386 24.50 -3.27 18.62
N VAL A 387 24.03 -3.64 19.83
CA VAL A 387 22.96 -2.89 20.50
C VAL A 387 23.42 -1.50 20.90
N GLN A 388 24.64 -1.38 21.42
CA GLN A 388 25.23 -0.11 21.80
C GLN A 388 25.40 0.80 20.58
N GLU A 389 26.02 0.29 19.50
CA GLU A 389 26.20 1.01 18.22
C GLU A 389 24.85 1.52 17.68
N ARG A 390 23.79 0.71 17.76
CA ARG A 390 22.45 1.11 17.32
C ARG A 390 21.87 2.23 18.16
N THR A 391 22.03 2.14 19.49
CA THR A 391 21.56 3.16 20.41
C THR A 391 22.31 4.46 20.21
N GLU A 392 23.63 4.41 20.11
CA GLU A 392 24.49 5.57 19.86
C GLU A 392 24.22 6.20 18.49
N SER A 393 24.08 5.39 17.44
CA SER A 393 23.71 5.88 16.12
C SER A 393 22.32 6.54 16.09
N PHE A 394 21.37 6.07 16.91
CA PHE A 394 20.07 6.69 17.03
C PHE A 394 20.16 8.03 17.77
N THR A 395 20.79 8.05 18.95
CA THR A 395 20.88 9.25 19.81
C THR A 395 21.73 10.33 19.16
N SER A 396 22.93 10.02 18.68
CA SER A 396 23.85 10.99 18.06
C SER A 396 23.22 11.71 16.85
N ARG A 397 22.43 10.99 16.06
CA ARG A 397 21.76 11.63 14.91
C ARG A 397 20.44 12.29 15.27
N TRP A 398 19.78 11.88 16.36
CA TRP A 398 18.66 12.63 16.92
C TRP A 398 19.12 14.00 17.40
N ASP A 399 20.27 14.04 18.09
CA ASP A 399 20.86 15.26 18.60
C ASP A 399 21.42 16.14 17.47
N ALA A 400 22.01 15.53 16.43
CA ALA A 400 22.56 16.25 15.29
C ALA A 400 21.48 16.83 14.34
N SER A 401 20.30 16.22 14.27
CA SER A 401 19.19 16.67 13.42
C SER A 401 17.85 16.24 14.02
N PRO A 402 17.35 16.99 15.02
CA PRO A 402 16.04 16.77 15.60
C PRO A 402 14.95 16.83 14.51
N PRO A 403 13.98 15.92 14.47
CA PRO A 403 12.96 15.89 13.41
C PRO A 403 12.16 17.19 13.29
N GLN A 404 11.95 17.90 14.38
CA GLN A 404 11.22 19.17 14.40
C GLN A 404 12.00 20.26 13.68
N ASP A 405 13.30 20.44 14.02
CA ASP A 405 14.16 21.45 13.43
C ASP A 405 14.39 21.16 11.94
N PHE A 406 14.54 19.89 11.59
CA PHE A 406 14.63 19.46 10.19
C PHE A 406 13.35 19.81 9.39
N ILE A 407 12.16 19.58 9.94
CA ILE A 407 10.90 19.97 9.29
C ILE A 407 10.81 21.48 9.09
N VAL A 408 11.16 22.26 10.13
CA VAL A 408 11.14 23.73 10.06
C VAL A 408 12.13 24.22 9.00
N GLN A 409 13.36 23.72 9.02
CA GLN A 409 14.38 24.05 8.02
C GLN A 409 13.91 23.75 6.58
N GLN A 410 13.31 22.58 6.37
CA GLN A 410 12.78 22.20 5.06
C GLN A 410 11.64 23.13 4.61
N PHE A 411 10.78 23.61 5.54
CA PHE A 411 9.77 24.61 5.21
C PHE A 411 10.40 25.96 4.86
N GLU A 412 11.34 26.45 5.64
CA GLU A 412 12.01 27.74 5.40
C GLU A 412 12.76 27.76 4.07
N GLU A 413 13.54 26.70 3.79
CA GLU A 413 14.29 26.59 2.55
C GLU A 413 13.38 26.54 1.33
N ASN A 414 12.27 25.82 1.39
CA ASN A 414 11.38 25.71 0.26
C ASN A 414 10.49 26.94 0.12
N TRP A 415 10.12 27.60 1.24
CA TRP A 415 9.41 28.87 1.19
C TRP A 415 10.23 29.99 0.51
N LYS A 416 11.54 30.06 0.80
CA LYS A 416 12.45 31.04 0.17
C LYS A 416 12.72 30.77 -1.30
N ASN A 417 12.59 29.51 -1.74
CA ASN A 417 12.94 29.08 -3.10
C ASN A 417 11.71 28.72 -3.97
N VAL A 418 10.51 29.06 -3.54
CA VAL A 418 9.30 28.81 -4.33
C VAL A 418 9.03 29.96 -5.31
N ASP A 419 8.75 29.61 -6.56
CA ASP A 419 8.50 30.57 -7.63
C ASP A 419 7.01 30.97 -7.71
N GLY A 420 6.55 31.73 -6.73
CA GLY A 420 5.19 32.26 -6.71
C GLY A 420 4.11 31.31 -6.18
N PRO A 421 2.82 31.68 -6.30
CA PRO A 421 1.72 30.99 -5.61
C PRO A 421 1.41 29.57 -6.17
N LEU A 422 1.82 29.27 -7.41
CA LEU A 422 1.64 27.97 -8.08
C LEU A 422 2.88 27.07 -7.95
N GLY A 423 3.93 27.49 -7.23
CA GLY A 423 5.13 26.72 -7.02
C GLY A 423 6.10 26.73 -8.20
N SER A 424 7.18 25.96 -8.09
CA SER A 424 8.25 25.87 -9.09
C SER A 424 7.99 24.80 -10.17
N GLY A 425 6.83 24.14 -10.12
CA GLY A 425 6.37 23.16 -11.10
C GLY A 425 6.30 21.73 -10.55
N LEU A 426 5.28 21.01 -10.98
CA LEU A 426 5.07 19.61 -10.64
C LEU A 426 6.25 18.75 -11.11
N GLY A 427 6.63 17.78 -10.28
CA GLY A 427 7.73 16.86 -10.58
C GLY A 427 9.12 17.42 -10.28
N ARG A 428 9.26 18.71 -9.95
CA ARG A 428 10.56 19.36 -9.66
C ARG A 428 11.21 18.89 -8.34
N ALA A 429 10.43 18.27 -7.44
CA ALA A 429 10.94 17.61 -6.24
C ALA A 429 10.57 16.12 -6.20
N THR A 430 10.14 15.54 -7.31
CA THR A 430 9.77 14.13 -7.43
C THR A 430 10.95 13.29 -7.90
N ASN A 431 11.38 12.33 -7.10
CA ASN A 431 12.57 11.51 -7.37
C ASN A 431 12.51 10.75 -8.71
N SER A 432 11.34 10.25 -9.11
CA SER A 432 11.18 9.53 -10.38
C SER A 432 11.29 10.44 -11.61
N ALA A 433 11.18 11.77 -11.45
CA ALA A 433 11.29 12.72 -12.54
C ALA A 433 12.74 13.10 -12.90
N ARG A 434 13.74 12.65 -12.12
CA ARG A 434 15.19 12.91 -12.37
C ARG A 434 15.66 12.51 -13.75
N ALA A 435 15.05 11.51 -14.36
CA ALA A 435 15.37 11.08 -15.72
C ALA A 435 14.96 12.11 -16.79
N MET A 436 14.13 13.10 -16.45
CA MET A 436 13.56 14.09 -17.37
C MET A 436 14.08 15.51 -17.11
N GLY A 437 14.83 15.73 -16.03
CA GLY A 437 15.39 17.05 -15.69
C GLY A 437 15.87 17.13 -14.24
N LYS A 438 16.41 18.29 -13.88
CA LYS A 438 16.92 18.56 -12.52
C LYS A 438 15.77 18.55 -11.51
N THR A 439 15.94 17.81 -10.42
CA THR A 439 15.00 17.77 -9.30
C THR A 439 15.68 18.22 -8.01
N LYS A 440 14.96 18.98 -7.19
CA LYS A 440 15.38 19.30 -5.82
C LYS A 440 15.06 18.14 -4.89
N LEU A 441 15.97 17.78 -4.02
CA LEU A 441 15.71 16.81 -2.97
C LEU A 441 14.98 17.53 -1.83
N VAL A 442 13.71 17.18 -1.62
CA VAL A 442 12.91 17.63 -0.48
C VAL A 442 12.46 16.41 0.29
N GLU A 443 12.89 16.26 1.53
CA GLU A 443 12.68 15.04 2.32
C GLU A 443 11.44 15.12 3.24
N THR A 444 10.62 16.14 3.08
CA THR A 444 9.37 16.34 3.84
C THR A 444 8.20 16.60 2.90
N TYR A 445 7.02 16.07 3.23
CA TYR A 445 5.91 16.04 2.28
C TYR A 445 5.29 17.41 2.00
N TYR A 446 4.90 18.16 3.03
CA TYR A 446 4.28 19.49 2.82
C TYR A 446 5.22 20.54 2.25
N PRO A 447 6.50 20.63 2.66
CA PRO A 447 7.49 21.42 1.96
C PRO A 447 7.68 21.02 0.49
N LYS A 448 7.60 19.73 0.15
CA LYS A 448 7.61 19.28 -1.23
C LYS A 448 6.39 19.79 -2.00
N VAL A 449 5.18 19.63 -1.45
CA VAL A 449 3.95 20.16 -2.08
C VAL A 449 4.03 21.67 -2.24
N LEU A 450 4.57 22.39 -1.23
CA LEU A 450 4.81 23.83 -1.31
C LEU A 450 5.73 24.19 -2.48
N PHE A 451 6.83 23.49 -2.62
CA PHE A 451 7.80 23.72 -3.69
C PHE A 451 7.19 23.42 -5.07
N GLU A 452 6.47 22.30 -5.22
CA GLU A 452 5.93 21.88 -6.52
C GLU A 452 4.67 22.62 -6.95
N VAL A 453 3.70 22.88 -6.05
CA VAL A 453 2.35 23.39 -6.38
C VAL A 453 2.05 24.73 -5.65
N GLY A 454 2.99 25.22 -4.90
CA GLY A 454 2.87 26.49 -4.17
C GLY A 454 1.93 26.45 -2.96
N ILE A 455 1.76 27.61 -2.32
CA ILE A 455 0.94 27.73 -1.10
C ILE A 455 -0.55 27.39 -1.37
N VAL A 456 -1.06 27.76 -2.54
CA VAL A 456 -2.45 27.48 -2.92
C VAL A 456 -2.66 25.97 -3.00
N GLY A 457 -1.69 25.23 -3.59
CA GLY A 457 -1.71 23.77 -3.65
C GLY A 457 -1.64 23.10 -2.28
N VAL A 458 -0.82 23.61 -1.36
CA VAL A 458 -0.74 23.11 0.04
C VAL A 458 -2.08 23.26 0.74
N LEU A 459 -2.69 24.47 0.70
CA LEU A 459 -3.97 24.72 1.36
C LEU A 459 -5.11 23.87 0.76
N ALA A 460 -5.13 23.72 -0.56
CA ALA A 460 -6.08 22.86 -1.25
C ALA A 460 -5.91 21.39 -0.82
N PHE A 461 -4.67 20.90 -0.77
CA PHE A 461 -4.39 19.52 -0.37
C PHE A 461 -4.71 19.27 1.12
N LEU A 462 -4.36 20.19 2.01
CA LEU A 462 -4.75 20.14 3.42
C LEU A 462 -6.28 20.10 3.58
N SER A 463 -7.02 20.88 2.79
CA SER A 463 -8.49 20.82 2.77
C SER A 463 -8.99 19.43 2.36
N LEU A 464 -8.38 18.80 1.36
CA LEU A 464 -8.73 17.45 0.89
C LEU A 464 -8.51 16.39 1.99
N VAL A 465 -7.31 16.33 2.56
CA VAL A 465 -6.98 15.30 3.56
C VAL A 465 -7.71 15.52 4.88
N THR A 466 -7.96 16.77 5.26
CA THR A 466 -8.76 17.11 6.45
C THR A 466 -10.21 16.68 6.26
N THR A 467 -10.80 16.97 5.10
CA THR A 467 -12.15 16.51 4.75
C THR A 467 -12.24 14.98 4.77
N LEU A 468 -11.24 14.29 4.18
CA LEU A 468 -11.15 12.83 4.18
C LEU A 468 -11.10 12.28 5.61
N THR A 469 -10.28 12.87 6.47
CA THR A 469 -10.12 12.47 7.88
C THR A 469 -11.41 12.67 8.68
N ILE A 470 -12.09 13.81 8.51
CA ILE A 470 -13.36 14.10 9.19
C ILE A 470 -14.46 13.13 8.74
N ILE A 471 -14.61 12.91 7.43
CA ILE A 471 -15.61 11.97 6.90
C ILE A 471 -15.27 10.55 7.34
N GLY A 472 -14.00 10.16 7.31
CA GLY A 472 -13.53 8.87 7.82
C GLY A 472 -13.88 8.66 9.30
N PHE A 473 -13.68 9.69 10.14
CA PHE A 473 -14.08 9.67 11.54
C PHE A 473 -15.58 9.43 11.72
N LYS A 474 -16.41 10.23 11.03
CA LYS A 474 -17.87 10.08 11.07
C LYS A 474 -18.29 8.68 10.60
N THR A 475 -17.62 8.14 9.58
CA THR A 475 -17.91 6.83 9.02
C THR A 475 -17.62 5.72 10.02
N TYR A 476 -16.41 5.66 10.63
CA TYR A 476 -16.15 4.59 11.58
C TYR A 476 -17.01 4.70 12.86
N ARG A 477 -17.36 5.92 13.29
CA ARG A 477 -18.25 6.15 14.44
C ARG A 477 -19.68 5.68 14.18
N SER A 478 -20.14 5.69 12.94
CA SER A 478 -21.47 5.20 12.56
C SER A 478 -21.61 3.68 12.62
N ILE A 479 -20.49 2.94 12.61
CA ILE A 479 -20.48 1.47 12.64
C ILE A 479 -20.82 0.98 14.06
N LYS A 480 -21.83 0.11 14.17
CA LYS A 480 -22.29 -0.45 15.44
C LYS A 480 -21.66 -1.82 15.75
N ASN A 481 -21.39 -2.64 14.72
CA ASN A 481 -20.75 -3.94 14.90
C ASN A 481 -19.33 -3.78 15.42
N ARG A 482 -19.01 -4.42 16.56
CA ARG A 482 -17.75 -4.28 17.26
C ARG A 482 -16.53 -4.61 16.38
N ASN A 483 -16.61 -5.66 15.57
CA ASN A 483 -15.50 -6.08 14.72
C ASN A 483 -15.25 -5.07 13.59
N PHE A 484 -16.29 -4.73 12.82
CA PHE A 484 -16.15 -3.71 11.75
C PHE A 484 -15.74 -2.35 12.31
N ARG A 485 -16.25 -1.97 13.49
CA ARG A 485 -15.86 -0.71 14.14
C ARG A 485 -14.38 -0.70 14.55
N SER A 486 -13.86 -1.81 15.05
CA SER A 486 -12.43 -1.91 15.39
C SER A 486 -11.54 -1.83 14.16
N TYR A 487 -11.89 -2.49 13.06
CA TYR A 487 -11.23 -2.30 11.77
C TYR A 487 -11.33 -0.85 11.30
N GLY A 488 -12.53 -0.27 11.33
CA GLY A 488 -12.76 1.12 10.92
C GLY A 488 -11.96 2.12 11.74
N ALA A 489 -11.82 1.90 13.04
CA ALA A 489 -11.01 2.74 13.91
C ALA A 489 -9.52 2.68 13.52
N ALA A 490 -8.97 1.48 13.32
CA ALA A 490 -7.57 1.33 12.92
C ALA A 490 -7.29 1.97 11.55
N LEU A 491 -8.17 1.77 10.58
CA LEU A 491 -8.05 2.41 9.26
C LEU A 491 -8.17 3.93 9.32
N TRP A 492 -9.06 4.45 10.17
CA TRP A 492 -9.17 5.89 10.38
C TRP A 492 -7.92 6.48 11.04
N VAL A 493 -7.35 5.80 12.05
CA VAL A 493 -6.10 6.24 12.69
C VAL A 493 -4.96 6.25 11.69
N PHE A 494 -4.89 5.26 10.80
CA PHE A 494 -3.93 5.25 9.70
C PHE A 494 -4.09 6.47 8.79
N ILE A 495 -5.32 6.77 8.36
CA ILE A 495 -5.60 7.94 7.52
C ILE A 495 -5.22 9.23 8.26
N LEU A 496 -5.63 9.39 9.53
CA LEU A 496 -5.30 10.54 10.37
C LEU A 496 -3.79 10.73 10.47
N PHE A 497 -3.05 9.67 10.82
CA PHE A 497 -1.61 9.72 11.01
C PHE A 497 -0.88 10.13 9.72
N ILE A 498 -1.20 9.48 8.60
CA ILE A 498 -0.55 9.76 7.31
C ILE A 498 -0.95 11.13 6.77
N SER A 499 -2.19 11.59 6.97
CA SER A 499 -2.66 12.90 6.51
C SER A 499 -1.82 14.07 7.05
N TYR A 500 -1.35 13.98 8.30
CA TYR A 500 -0.66 15.09 8.94
C TYR A 500 0.82 14.82 9.20
N ASN A 501 1.32 13.64 8.84
CA ASN A 501 2.75 13.39 8.92
C ASN A 501 3.45 13.99 7.70
N THR A 502 4.32 14.98 7.96
CA THR A 502 5.14 15.58 6.90
C THR A 502 6.51 14.93 6.74
N TYR A 503 7.00 14.28 7.80
CA TYR A 503 8.36 13.72 7.85
C TYR A 503 8.52 12.53 6.88
N TYR A 504 9.58 12.53 6.07
CA TYR A 504 9.88 11.49 5.06
C TYR A 504 8.77 11.24 4.03
N TYR A 505 8.07 12.29 3.58
CA TYR A 505 7.12 12.33 2.44
C TYR A 505 6.25 11.07 2.23
N PRO A 506 5.41 10.66 3.21
CA PRO A 506 4.70 9.38 3.17
C PRO A 506 3.80 9.22 1.95
N LEU A 507 3.09 10.26 1.53
CA LEU A 507 2.13 10.20 0.41
C LEU A 507 2.79 10.26 -0.98
N ASP A 508 4.12 10.41 -1.03
CA ASP A 508 4.92 10.33 -2.26
C ASP A 508 5.58 8.95 -2.44
N VAL A 509 5.51 8.10 -1.45
CA VAL A 509 6.22 6.84 -1.37
C VAL A 509 5.27 5.64 -1.41
N ASP A 510 5.54 4.69 -2.32
CA ASP A 510 4.96 3.37 -2.21
C ASP A 510 5.59 2.62 -1.00
N PRO A 511 4.84 1.84 -0.26
CA PRO A 511 3.44 1.46 -0.46
C PRO A 511 2.41 2.40 0.16
N VAL A 512 2.84 3.42 0.94
CA VAL A 512 1.95 4.23 1.76
C VAL A 512 0.94 5.00 0.93
N ALA A 513 1.37 5.64 -0.17
CA ALA A 513 0.49 6.39 -1.05
C ALA A 513 -0.63 5.50 -1.62
N VAL A 514 -0.29 4.25 -1.99
CA VAL A 514 -1.26 3.25 -2.44
C VAL A 514 -2.21 2.85 -1.32
N TYR A 515 -1.67 2.48 -0.16
CA TYR A 515 -2.47 2.01 0.97
C TYR A 515 -3.38 3.10 1.53
N TYR A 516 -2.92 4.33 1.59
CA TYR A 516 -3.69 5.45 2.09
C TYR A 516 -5.03 5.62 1.35
N TRP A 517 -4.99 5.74 0.03
CA TRP A 517 -6.19 5.91 -0.77
C TRP A 517 -7.04 4.64 -0.87
N PHE A 518 -6.38 3.48 -0.98
CA PHE A 518 -7.06 2.20 -1.06
C PHE A 518 -7.83 1.89 0.23
N PHE A 519 -7.20 1.99 1.39
CA PHE A 519 -7.84 1.67 2.66
C PHE A 519 -8.81 2.75 3.13
N ALA A 520 -8.71 3.98 2.64
CA ALA A 520 -9.79 4.95 2.77
C ALA A 520 -11.08 4.45 2.09
N GLY A 521 -10.98 3.90 0.89
CA GLY A 521 -12.10 3.27 0.20
C GLY A 521 -12.68 2.07 0.95
N VAL A 522 -11.82 1.24 1.55
CA VAL A 522 -12.24 0.13 2.43
C VAL A 522 -13.03 0.66 3.62
N LEU A 523 -12.53 1.70 4.30
CA LEU A 523 -13.21 2.32 5.45
C LEU A 523 -14.63 2.77 5.09
N PHE A 524 -14.79 3.44 3.95
CA PHE A 524 -16.10 3.91 3.50
C PHE A 524 -17.07 2.80 3.11
N LYS A 525 -16.58 1.61 2.81
CA LYS A 525 -17.40 0.43 2.53
C LYS A 525 -17.92 -0.28 3.78
N LEU A 526 -17.26 -0.15 4.93
CA LEU A 526 -17.60 -0.90 6.15
C LEU A 526 -19.06 -0.73 6.63
N PRO A 527 -19.68 0.47 6.62
CA PRO A 527 -21.07 0.62 7.03
C PRO A 527 -22.06 -0.15 6.13
N GLU A 528 -21.78 -0.23 4.84
CA GLU A 528 -22.61 -1.01 3.91
C GLU A 528 -22.47 -2.51 4.18
N LEU A 529 -21.23 -2.99 4.43
CA LEU A 529 -20.98 -4.38 4.79
C LEU A 529 -21.69 -4.76 6.10
N GLU A 530 -21.69 -3.87 7.08
CA GLU A 530 -22.43 -4.08 8.33
C GLU A 530 -23.93 -4.25 8.08
N LYS A 531 -24.51 -3.41 7.19
CA LYS A 531 -25.92 -3.49 6.82
C LYS A 531 -26.25 -4.80 6.11
N GLN A 532 -25.39 -5.23 5.18
CA GLN A 532 -25.53 -6.50 4.48
C GLN A 532 -25.44 -7.70 5.46
N ASP A 533 -24.48 -7.69 6.38
CA ASP A 533 -24.30 -8.75 7.39
C ASP A 533 -25.53 -8.90 8.28
N LYS A 534 -26.20 -7.80 8.64
CA LYS A 534 -27.47 -7.80 9.39
C LYS A 534 -28.66 -8.32 8.57
N GLU A 535 -28.73 -7.97 7.29
CA GLU A 535 -29.80 -8.43 6.39
C GLU A 535 -29.64 -9.95 6.08
N ASP A 536 -28.44 -10.43 5.99
CA ASP A 536 -28.16 -11.87 5.79
C ASP A 536 -28.40 -12.71 7.07
N ALA A 537 -28.22 -12.10 8.25
CA ALA A 537 -28.54 -12.74 9.53
C ALA A 537 -30.05 -12.81 9.81
N ASN A 538 -30.89 -12.01 9.15
CA ASN A 538 -32.35 -11.97 9.36
C ASN A 538 -33.10 -12.04 8.01
N PRO A 539 -33.24 -13.25 7.43
CA PRO A 539 -33.80 -13.47 6.09
C PRO A 539 -35.27 -13.03 5.94
N ASP A 540 -36.02 -13.00 7.02
CA ASP A 540 -37.45 -12.57 7.01
C ASP A 540 -37.57 -11.08 6.72
N GLN A 541 -36.71 -10.24 7.25
CA GLN A 541 -36.65 -8.82 6.92
C GLN A 541 -36.25 -8.56 5.45
N LYS A 542 -35.42 -9.42 4.88
CA LYS A 542 -35.00 -9.35 3.48
C LYS A 542 -36.18 -9.61 2.53
N ASN A 543 -37.04 -10.56 2.89
CA ASN A 543 -38.23 -10.91 2.11
C ASN A 543 -39.32 -9.83 2.22
N GLN A 544 -39.50 -9.23 3.39
CA GLN A 544 -40.44 -8.10 3.58
C GLN A 544 -40.03 -6.86 2.76
N LYS A 545 -38.74 -6.49 2.78
CA LYS A 545 -38.24 -5.36 1.98
C LYS A 545 -38.31 -5.59 0.46
N LYS A 546 -38.15 -6.85 0.00
CA LYS A 546 -38.37 -7.19 -1.41
C LYS A 546 -39.82 -7.04 -1.80
N ARG A 547 -40.77 -7.45 -0.95
CA ARG A 547 -42.22 -7.28 -1.20
C ARG A 547 -42.64 -5.81 -1.24
N LEU A 548 -42.07 -4.96 -0.37
CA LEU A 548 -42.35 -3.52 -0.34
C LEU A 548 -41.71 -2.72 -1.51
N LYS A 549 -40.72 -3.27 -2.22
CA LYS A 549 -40.17 -2.64 -3.43
C LYS A 549 -40.85 -3.09 -4.73
N THR A 550 -41.75 -4.07 -4.65
CA THR A 550 -42.49 -4.62 -5.79
C THR A 550 -43.95 -4.10 -5.83
N ILE A 551 -44.32 -3.31 -4.82
CA ILE A 551 -45.55 -2.49 -4.77
C ILE A 551 -45.12 -1.02 -5.05
#